data_c84a19b15858e61d3d8a2f0e4af9afdf
#
_entry.id   c84a19b15858e61d3d8a2f0e4af9afdf
#
_cell.length_a   1.000
_cell.length_b   1.000
_cell.length_c   1.000
_cell.angle_alpha   90.00
_cell.angle_beta   90.00
_cell.angle_gamma   90.00
#
_symmetry.space_group_name_H-M   'P 1'
#
loop_
_entity.id
_entity.type
_entity.pdbx_description
1 polymer ?
#
loop_
_entity_poly.entity_id
_entity_poly.type
_entity_poly.pdbx_seq_one_letter_code
_entity_poly.pdbx_strand_id
1 'polypeptide(L)' 'MVGILSYGRDTIRYEVRFLASRQTLAIEVHPDSRVLVRAPVDCPEALIAERVQKRA' A
#
# COMPACT_ATOMS: atom_id res chain seq x y z
N MET A 1 4.87 0.92 -8.44
CA MET A 1 5.84 1.13 -7.35
C MET A 1 5.74 -0.01 -6.35
N VAL A 2 6.85 -0.46 -5.84
CA VAL A 2 6.88 -1.48 -4.79
C VAL A 2 7.47 -0.83 -3.54
N GLY A 3 6.80 -1.02 -2.40
CA GLY A 3 7.27 -0.53 -1.13
C GLY A 3 7.56 -1.67 -0.16
N ILE A 4 8.37 -1.39 0.83
CA ILE A 4 8.69 -2.34 1.90
C ILE A 4 8.50 -1.63 3.23
N LEU A 5 7.75 -2.28 4.12
CA LEU A 5 7.44 -1.73 5.43
C LEU A 5 7.87 -2.73 6.51
N SER A 6 8.58 -2.22 7.52
CA SER A 6 8.90 -3.03 8.69
C SER A 6 7.72 -3.00 9.66
N TYR A 7 7.30 -4.18 10.10
CA TYR A 7 6.19 -4.33 11.05
C TYR A 7 6.57 -5.36 12.10
N GLY A 8 6.93 -4.88 13.28
CA GLY A 8 7.45 -5.75 14.30
C GLY A 8 8.74 -6.43 13.86
N ARG A 9 8.74 -7.76 13.81
CA ARG A 9 9.87 -8.55 13.30
C ARG A 9 9.75 -8.88 11.83
N ASP A 10 8.62 -8.55 11.24
CA ASP A 10 8.32 -8.91 9.86
C ASP A 10 8.51 -7.74 8.92
N THR A 11 8.61 -8.09 7.65
CA THR A 11 8.67 -7.11 6.57
C THR A 11 7.46 -7.32 5.68
N ILE A 12 6.74 -6.24 5.39
CA ILE A 12 5.59 -6.26 4.50
C ILE A 12 6.00 -5.66 3.18
N ARG A 13 5.85 -6.43 2.11
CA ARG A 13 6.08 -5.96 0.76
C ARG A 13 4.73 -5.63 0.13
N TYR A 14 4.61 -4.43 -0.38
CA TYR A 14 3.38 -4.00 -1.02
C TYR A 14 3.65 -3.41 -2.40
N GLU A 15 2.69 -3.61 -3.30
CA GLU A 15 2.74 -3.05 -4.64
C GLU A 15 1.75 -1.89 -4.72
N VAL A 16 2.18 -0.79 -5.32
CA VAL A 16 1.35 0.40 -5.46
C VAL A 16 1.08 0.66 -6.92
N ARG A 17 -0.19 0.85 -7.26
CA ARG A 17 -0.62 1.27 -8.58
C ARG A 17 -1.25 2.64 -8.49
N PHE A 18 -0.72 3.58 -9.25
CA PHE A 18 -1.25 4.93 -9.30
C PHE A 18 -2.21 5.05 -10.46
N LEU A 19 -3.44 5.50 -10.16
CA LEU A 19 -4.51 5.58 -11.14
C LEU A 19 -5.05 7.01 -11.20
N ALA A 20 -4.99 7.62 -12.39
CA ALA A 20 -5.39 9.01 -12.56
C ALA A 20 -6.87 9.25 -12.28
N SER A 21 -7.72 8.26 -12.54
CA SER A 21 -9.17 8.38 -12.34
C SER A 21 -9.61 8.13 -10.91
N ARG A 22 -8.68 7.74 -10.04
CA ARG A 22 -9.01 7.37 -8.67
C ARG A 22 -8.89 8.55 -7.73
N GLN A 23 -9.85 8.71 -6.83
CA GLN A 23 -9.83 9.80 -5.85
C GLN A 23 -9.55 9.32 -4.43
N THR A 24 -9.59 8.01 -4.20
CA THR A 24 -9.41 7.44 -2.86
C THR A 24 -8.37 6.34 -2.87
N LEU A 25 -7.79 6.10 -1.70
CA LEU A 25 -6.83 5.04 -1.48
C LEU A 25 -7.57 3.74 -1.17
N ALA A 26 -7.18 2.66 -1.83
CA ALA A 26 -7.71 1.32 -1.55
C ALA A 26 -6.58 0.35 -1.31
N ILE A 27 -6.73 -0.52 -0.32
CA ILE A 27 -5.74 -1.52 0.04
C ILE A 27 -6.41 -2.89 -0.03
N GLU A 28 -5.81 -3.81 -0.78
CA GLU A 28 -6.24 -5.19 -0.86
C GLU A 28 -5.18 -6.08 -0.22
N VAL A 29 -5.60 -6.95 0.68
CA VAL A 29 -4.74 -7.95 1.28
C VAL A 29 -5.17 -9.31 0.77
N HIS A 30 -4.24 -10.01 0.11
CA HIS A 30 -4.51 -11.32 -0.47
C HIS A 30 -4.06 -12.44 0.47
N PRO A 31 -4.68 -13.64 0.38
CA PRO A 31 -4.33 -14.74 1.29
C PRO A 31 -2.89 -15.22 1.21
N ASP A 32 -2.21 -14.95 0.09
CA ASP A 32 -0.81 -15.33 -0.10
C ASP A 32 0.18 -14.27 0.41
N SER A 33 -0.27 -13.41 1.29
CA SER A 33 0.52 -12.34 1.91
C SER A 33 0.85 -11.19 0.97
N ARG A 34 0.20 -11.11 -0.16
CA ARG A 34 0.36 -9.96 -1.06
C ARG A 34 -0.47 -8.79 -0.59
N VAL A 35 0.11 -7.62 -0.67
CA VAL A 35 -0.62 -6.38 -0.41
C VAL A 35 -0.59 -5.53 -1.67
N LEU A 36 -1.76 -5.17 -2.16
CA LEU A 36 -1.89 -4.32 -3.33
C LEU A 36 -2.58 -3.03 -2.95
N VAL A 37 -1.95 -1.91 -3.31
CA VAL A 37 -2.48 -0.58 -3.03
C VAL A 37 -2.86 0.09 -4.35
N ARG A 38 -4.07 0.62 -4.42
CA ARG A 38 -4.49 1.47 -5.52
C ARG A 38 -4.65 2.88 -4.99
N ALA A 39 -3.93 3.81 -5.58
CA ALA A 39 -3.85 5.17 -5.08
C ALA A 39 -4.02 6.20 -6.19
N PRO A 40 -4.50 7.41 -5.86
CA PRO A 40 -4.45 8.52 -6.81
C PRO A 40 -3.01 8.85 -7.18
N VAL A 41 -2.79 9.39 -8.37
CA VAL A 41 -1.43 9.70 -8.85
C VAL A 41 -0.71 10.74 -7.99
N ASP A 42 -1.44 11.56 -7.26
CA ASP A 42 -0.85 12.59 -6.39
C ASP A 42 -0.75 12.16 -4.92
N CYS A 43 -1.01 10.90 -4.62
CA CYS A 43 -0.96 10.41 -3.24
C CYS A 43 0.48 10.28 -2.75
N PRO A 44 0.83 10.90 -1.60
CA PRO A 44 2.18 10.79 -1.06
C PRO A 44 2.52 9.36 -0.62
N GLU A 45 3.77 8.96 -0.84
CA GLU A 45 4.23 7.64 -0.40
C GLU A 45 4.11 7.46 1.11
N ALA A 46 4.36 8.52 1.88
CA ALA A 46 4.25 8.44 3.34
C ALA A 46 2.84 8.07 3.78
N LEU A 47 1.82 8.58 3.11
CA LEU A 47 0.44 8.24 3.42
C LEU A 47 0.14 6.78 3.06
N ILE A 48 0.67 6.29 1.94
CA ILE A 48 0.50 4.91 1.53
C ILE A 48 1.10 3.98 2.58
N ALA A 49 2.33 4.24 3.02
CA ALA A 49 2.99 3.42 4.03
C ALA A 49 2.22 3.42 5.35
N GLU A 50 1.73 4.57 5.76
CA GLU A 50 0.92 4.68 6.98
C GLU A 50 -0.34 3.82 6.91
N ARG A 51 -1.03 3.87 5.76
CA ARG A 51 -2.27 3.09 5.58
C ARG A 51 -2.01 1.60 5.52
N VAL A 52 -0.92 1.18 4.88
CA VAL A 52 -0.52 -0.23 4.84
C VAL A 52 -0.22 -0.72 6.24
N GLN A 53 0.48 0.08 7.04
CA GLN A 53 0.81 -0.27 8.42
C GLN A 53 -0.45 -0.49 9.27
N LYS A 54 -1.45 0.35 9.09
CA LYS A 54 -2.70 0.22 9.84
C LYS A 54 -3.49 -1.03 9.46
N ARG A 55 -3.33 -1.51 8.25
CA ARG A 55 -4.02 -2.71 7.77
C ARG A 55 -3.31 -4.00 8.13
N ALA A 56 -2.04 -3.92 8.42
CA ALA A 56 -1.22 -5.10 8.71
C ALA A 56 -1.49 -5.76 10.09
#